data_cd8abdfe4da656deed9e44d3a62812d2
#
_entry.id   cd8abdfe4da656deed9e44d3a62812d2
#
_cell.length_a   1.000
_cell.length_b   1.000
_cell.length_c   1.000
_cell.angle_alpha   90.00
_cell.angle_beta   90.00
_cell.angle_gamma   90.00
#
_symmetry.space_group_name_H-M   'P 1'
#
loop_
_entity.id
_entity.type
_entity.pdbx_description
1 polymer ?
#
loop_
_entity_poly.entity_id
_entity_poly.type
_entity_poly.pdbx_seq_one_letter_code
_entity_poly.pdbx_strand_id
1 'polypeptide(L)'
;MDLFKFMKNWTLPLAMLAGVIGYFVFANFTFLEPTKPFMNGLISFLTPSLIFAQLLLTFCKIEPKELVPRVWHGWLLAIQAISCGIIALLLIFCPMDESYKEIFEAAMVCLICPTATAAAGITGKLGGSASSLTTYTLLSNILAAIAVPLIFPLVEPHTDVTFGIAFLKILSKVFPLLLAPFFIALLFRYYIPRLHKFLLKYHTSAFYLWAVALTIVMGQTTRSLVNSTADVTVEMLIAFAGLVTCCLQFYFGKRIGSAYNDRISAGQALGQKNTVLAIWMAVTYLNPLSSVGPGSYVVWQNIINSYQLWKKRKNEIKN
;
A
#
# COMPACT_ATOMS: atom_id res chain seq x y z
N MET A 1 6.82 -10.23 -30.97
CA MET A 1 6.06 -9.97 -29.70
C MET A 1 5.80 -8.47 -29.64
N ASP A 2 4.54 -8.05 -29.54
CA ASP A 2 4.18 -6.64 -29.55
C ASP A 2 4.77 -5.96 -28.29
N LEU A 3 5.66 -5.00 -28.46
CA LEU A 3 6.39 -4.31 -27.37
C LEU A 3 5.41 -3.73 -26.34
N PHE A 4 4.28 -3.19 -26.81
CA PHE A 4 3.24 -2.65 -25.94
C PHE A 4 2.61 -3.72 -25.04
N LYS A 5 2.33 -4.91 -25.61
CA LYS A 5 1.78 -6.06 -24.88
C LYS A 5 2.80 -6.61 -23.87
N PHE A 6 4.08 -6.61 -24.22
CA PHE A 6 5.16 -6.98 -23.30
C PHE A 6 5.22 -5.99 -22.13
N MET A 7 5.31 -4.68 -22.39
CA MET A 7 5.35 -3.66 -21.34
C MET A 7 4.15 -3.74 -20.41
N LYS A 8 2.94 -3.95 -20.94
CA LYS A 8 1.72 -4.08 -20.14
C LYS A 8 1.73 -5.30 -19.23
N ASN A 9 2.30 -6.42 -19.68
CA ASN A 9 2.39 -7.65 -18.88
C ASN A 9 3.49 -7.58 -17.82
N TRP A 10 4.56 -6.80 -18.06
CA TRP A 10 5.73 -6.68 -17.22
C TRP A 10 5.81 -5.33 -16.49
N THR A 11 4.70 -4.59 -16.44
CA THR A 11 4.67 -3.24 -15.83
C THR A 11 5.22 -3.23 -14.39
N LEU A 12 4.88 -4.21 -13.56
CA LEU A 12 5.36 -4.28 -12.19
C LEU A 12 6.90 -4.45 -12.10
N PRO A 13 7.49 -5.49 -12.69
CA PRO A 13 8.96 -5.63 -12.66
C PRO A 13 9.68 -4.45 -13.30
N LEU A 14 9.13 -3.91 -14.41
CA LEU A 14 9.72 -2.76 -15.09
C LEU A 14 9.68 -1.49 -14.25
N ALA A 15 8.57 -1.23 -13.55
CA ALA A 15 8.46 -0.07 -12.66
C ALA A 15 9.41 -0.18 -11.47
N MET A 16 9.54 -1.36 -10.86
CA MET A 16 10.47 -1.61 -9.77
C MET A 16 11.92 -1.42 -10.25
N LEU A 17 12.28 -2.04 -11.37
CA LEU A 17 13.63 -1.93 -11.94
C LEU A 17 13.96 -0.48 -12.33
N ALA A 18 13.01 0.24 -12.92
CA ALA A 18 13.18 1.65 -13.27
C ALA A 18 13.43 2.52 -12.03
N GLY A 19 12.79 2.23 -10.90
CA GLY A 19 13.04 2.90 -9.62
C GLY A 19 14.46 2.66 -9.11
N VAL A 20 14.91 1.41 -9.13
CA VAL A 20 16.27 1.02 -8.74
C VAL A 20 17.31 1.71 -9.65
N ILE A 21 17.16 1.60 -10.97
CA ILE A 21 18.07 2.23 -11.94
C ILE A 21 18.05 3.75 -11.76
N GLY A 22 16.86 4.35 -11.61
CA GLY A 22 16.71 5.78 -11.37
C GLY A 22 17.50 6.27 -10.16
N TYR A 23 17.46 5.54 -9.05
CA TYR A 23 18.29 5.85 -7.89
C TYR A 23 19.78 5.83 -8.22
N PHE A 24 20.29 4.75 -8.84
CA PHE A 24 21.72 4.64 -9.16
C PHE A 24 22.18 5.70 -10.17
N VAL A 25 21.36 6.07 -11.13
CA VAL A 25 21.64 7.20 -12.04
C VAL A 25 21.79 8.49 -11.23
N PHE A 26 20.85 8.80 -10.34
CA PHE A 26 20.92 10.01 -9.51
C PHE A 26 22.06 9.97 -8.48
N ALA A 27 22.45 8.80 -8.01
CA ALA A 27 23.52 8.65 -7.03
C ALA A 27 24.93 8.82 -7.65
N ASN A 28 25.14 8.33 -8.87
CA ASN A 28 26.48 8.22 -9.47
C ASN A 28 26.81 9.36 -10.46
N PHE A 29 25.83 10.08 -10.99
CA PHE A 29 26.11 11.17 -11.95
C PHE A 29 26.22 12.52 -11.24
N THR A 30 27.44 13.02 -11.06
CA THR A 30 27.75 14.28 -10.35
C THR A 30 27.11 15.52 -10.98
N PHE A 31 26.88 15.52 -12.31
CA PHE A 31 26.19 16.65 -12.98
C PHE A 31 24.71 16.78 -12.54
N LEU A 32 24.11 15.76 -11.94
CA LEU A 32 22.75 15.79 -11.40
C LEU A 32 22.69 16.32 -9.95
N GLU A 33 23.82 16.48 -9.28
CA GLU A 33 23.87 16.95 -7.88
C GLU A 33 23.12 18.27 -7.63
N PRO A 34 23.26 19.30 -8.47
CA PRO A 34 22.52 20.54 -8.27
C PRO A 34 21.00 20.38 -8.34
N THR A 35 20.50 19.30 -8.99
CA THR A 35 19.08 19.03 -9.14
C THR A 35 18.49 18.22 -7.97
N LYS A 36 19.32 17.63 -7.09
CA LYS A 36 18.89 16.79 -5.97
C LYS A 36 17.87 17.48 -5.04
N PRO A 37 18.05 18.76 -4.60
CA PRO A 37 17.06 19.43 -3.76
C PRO A 37 15.69 19.57 -4.43
N PHE A 38 15.70 19.98 -5.72
CA PHE A 38 14.48 20.11 -6.52
C PHE A 38 13.79 18.75 -6.69
N MET A 39 14.54 17.70 -7.03
CA MET A 39 13.99 16.34 -7.22
C MET A 39 13.44 15.75 -5.92
N ASN A 40 14.10 15.98 -4.77
CA ASN A 40 13.57 15.55 -3.48
C ASN A 40 12.24 16.26 -3.15
N GLY A 41 12.15 17.58 -3.41
CA GLY A 41 10.90 18.33 -3.27
C GLY A 41 9.80 17.83 -4.21
N LEU A 42 10.15 17.57 -5.47
CA LEU A 42 9.23 17.02 -6.47
C LEU A 42 8.71 15.63 -6.06
N ILE A 43 9.58 14.74 -5.62
CA ILE A 43 9.23 13.39 -5.17
C ILE A 43 8.30 13.46 -3.95
N SER A 44 8.61 14.32 -2.97
CA SER A 44 7.77 14.46 -1.76
C SER A 44 6.37 15.00 -2.06
N PHE A 45 6.21 15.79 -3.12
CA PHE A 45 4.92 16.28 -3.61
C PHE A 45 4.22 15.26 -4.51
N LEU A 46 4.94 14.65 -5.46
CA LEU A 46 4.34 13.74 -6.44
C LEU A 46 3.83 12.46 -5.82
N THR A 47 4.55 11.87 -4.87
CA THR A 47 4.17 10.56 -4.32
C THR A 47 2.77 10.60 -3.69
N PRO A 48 2.46 11.49 -2.73
CA PRO A 48 1.09 11.58 -2.18
C PRO A 48 0.06 12.03 -3.23
N SER A 49 0.45 12.91 -4.18
CA SER A 49 -0.45 13.35 -5.26
C SER A 49 -0.86 12.20 -6.18
N LEU A 50 0.06 11.32 -6.53
CA LEU A 50 -0.21 10.12 -7.33
C LEU A 50 -1.09 9.12 -6.57
N ILE A 51 -0.84 8.91 -5.27
CA ILE A 51 -1.69 8.08 -4.41
C ILE A 51 -3.11 8.63 -4.37
N PHE A 52 -3.25 9.95 -4.15
CA PHE A 52 -4.54 10.64 -4.14
C PHE A 52 -5.30 10.47 -5.47
N ALA A 53 -4.63 10.71 -6.59
CA ALA A 53 -5.23 10.58 -7.92
C ALA A 53 -5.68 9.13 -8.22
N GLN A 54 -4.90 8.12 -7.81
CA GLN A 54 -5.27 6.72 -7.93
C GLN A 54 -6.53 6.39 -7.12
N LEU A 55 -6.59 6.86 -5.87
CA LEU A 55 -7.75 6.67 -5.00
C LEU A 55 -8.97 7.36 -5.58
N LEU A 56 -8.83 8.60 -6.06
CA LEU A 56 -9.92 9.35 -6.67
C LEU A 56 -10.50 8.63 -7.90
N LEU A 57 -9.66 8.21 -8.84
CA LEU A 57 -10.11 7.47 -10.03
C LEU A 57 -10.77 6.13 -9.66
N THR A 58 -10.28 5.48 -8.61
CA THR A 58 -10.86 4.23 -8.11
C THR A 58 -12.22 4.48 -7.47
N PHE A 59 -12.33 5.49 -6.63
CA PHE A 59 -13.57 5.82 -5.94
C PHE A 59 -14.64 6.40 -6.87
N CYS A 60 -14.28 7.02 -7.98
CA CYS A 60 -15.25 7.42 -9.01
C CYS A 60 -16.04 6.22 -9.57
N LYS A 61 -15.48 5.01 -9.58
CA LYS A 61 -16.17 3.80 -10.06
C LYS A 61 -17.21 3.25 -9.09
N ILE A 62 -17.12 3.63 -7.82
CA ILE A 62 -17.95 3.04 -6.78
C ILE A 62 -19.39 3.51 -6.92
N GLU A 63 -20.31 2.54 -6.95
CA GLU A 63 -21.73 2.79 -6.76
C GLU A 63 -22.02 2.84 -5.26
N PRO A 64 -22.45 4.01 -4.69
CA PRO A 64 -22.67 4.10 -3.23
C PRO A 64 -23.69 3.07 -2.70
N LYS A 65 -24.66 2.68 -3.54
CA LYS A 65 -25.64 1.65 -3.20
C LYS A 65 -25.05 0.25 -3.02
N GLU A 66 -23.88 0.00 -3.59
CA GLU A 66 -23.18 -1.29 -3.50
C GLU A 66 -22.23 -1.37 -2.29
N LEU A 67 -22.03 -0.25 -1.58
CA LEU A 67 -21.21 -0.21 -0.37
C LEU A 67 -21.96 -0.83 0.81
N VAL A 68 -22.07 -2.14 0.81
CA VAL A 68 -22.75 -2.89 1.89
C VAL A 68 -21.71 -3.54 2.79
N PRO A 69 -21.58 -3.09 4.05
CA PRO A 69 -20.71 -3.74 5.03
C PRO A 69 -21.18 -5.18 5.30
N ARG A 70 -20.25 -6.11 5.41
CA ARG A 70 -20.48 -7.51 5.77
C ARG A 70 -19.79 -7.84 7.08
N VAL A 71 -20.26 -8.85 7.79
CA VAL A 71 -19.70 -9.26 9.10
C VAL A 71 -18.19 -9.55 9.00
N TRP A 72 -17.76 -10.23 7.94
CA TRP A 72 -16.35 -10.54 7.77
C TRP A 72 -15.45 -9.30 7.57
N HIS A 73 -16.00 -8.16 7.10
CA HIS A 73 -15.26 -6.90 7.07
C HIS A 73 -14.80 -6.49 8.48
N GLY A 74 -15.71 -6.58 9.46
CA GLY A 74 -15.40 -6.27 10.85
C GLY A 74 -14.29 -7.15 11.42
N TRP A 75 -14.35 -8.47 11.16
CA TRP A 75 -13.29 -9.40 11.59
C TRP A 75 -11.94 -9.09 10.97
N LEU A 76 -11.89 -8.76 9.67
CA LEU A 76 -10.63 -8.41 9.02
C LEU A 76 -10.07 -7.08 9.53
N LEU A 77 -10.92 -6.07 9.79
CA LEU A 77 -10.50 -4.81 10.41
C LEU A 77 -9.97 -5.04 11.83
N ALA A 78 -10.63 -5.91 12.60
CA ALA A 78 -10.15 -6.29 13.93
C ALA A 78 -8.78 -6.95 13.87
N ILE A 79 -8.56 -7.91 12.97
CA ILE A 79 -7.24 -8.53 12.77
C ILE A 79 -6.20 -7.48 12.38
N GLN A 80 -6.51 -6.61 11.44
CA GLN A 80 -5.61 -5.54 11.00
C GLN A 80 -5.24 -4.61 12.16
N ALA A 81 -6.21 -4.15 12.94
CA ALA A 81 -6.00 -3.27 14.08
C ALA A 81 -5.25 -3.96 15.22
N ILE A 82 -5.69 -5.16 15.61
CA ILE A 82 -5.10 -5.90 16.74
C ILE A 82 -3.65 -6.32 16.43
N SER A 83 -3.39 -6.87 15.23
CA SER A 83 -2.04 -7.29 14.88
C SER A 83 -1.06 -6.10 14.79
N CYS A 84 -1.51 -4.97 14.24
CA CYS A 84 -0.73 -3.73 14.26
C CYS A 84 -0.52 -3.23 15.70
N GLY A 85 -1.59 -3.21 16.51
CA GLY A 85 -1.54 -2.76 17.91
C GLY A 85 -0.60 -3.61 18.75
N ILE A 86 -0.59 -4.92 18.60
CA ILE A 86 0.35 -5.82 19.31
C ILE A 86 1.80 -5.44 18.97
N ILE A 87 2.13 -5.28 17.68
CA ILE A 87 3.49 -4.90 17.28
C ILE A 87 3.83 -3.49 17.78
N ALA A 88 2.90 -2.54 17.73
CA ALA A 88 3.11 -1.21 18.27
C ALA A 88 3.38 -1.22 19.78
N LEU A 89 2.63 -2.01 20.55
CA LEU A 89 2.88 -2.17 21.99
C LEU A 89 4.26 -2.79 22.27
N LEU A 90 4.69 -3.78 21.47
CA LEU A 90 6.04 -4.33 21.59
C LEU A 90 7.09 -3.26 21.31
N LEU A 91 6.93 -2.46 20.26
CA LEU A 91 7.86 -1.38 19.90
C LEU A 91 7.93 -0.27 20.97
N ILE A 92 6.81 0.04 21.64
CA ILE A 92 6.73 1.11 22.64
C ILE A 92 7.26 0.66 24.01
N PHE A 93 6.95 -0.56 24.45
CA PHE A 93 7.19 -1.01 25.81
C PHE A 93 8.36 -1.98 25.97
N CYS A 94 8.80 -2.65 24.90
CA CYS A 94 9.92 -3.58 24.98
C CYS A 94 11.20 -2.89 24.49
N PRO A 95 12.20 -2.65 25.35
CA PRO A 95 13.49 -2.16 24.90
C PRO A 95 14.11 -3.18 23.94
N MET A 96 14.47 -2.74 22.75
CA MET A 96 15.11 -3.57 21.74
C MET A 96 16.14 -2.77 20.95
N ASP A 97 17.11 -3.49 20.38
CA ASP A 97 18.09 -2.87 19.50
C ASP A 97 17.42 -2.30 18.23
N GLU A 98 18.01 -1.23 17.68
CA GLU A 98 17.48 -0.56 16.47
C GLU A 98 17.21 -1.54 15.33
N SER A 99 18.06 -2.56 15.15
CA SER A 99 17.90 -3.60 14.12
C SER A 99 16.58 -4.39 14.27
N TYR A 100 16.20 -4.75 15.48
CA TYR A 100 14.92 -5.43 15.72
C TYR A 100 13.75 -4.46 15.58
N LYS A 101 13.91 -3.22 16.00
CA LYS A 101 12.91 -2.17 15.88
C LYS A 101 12.52 -1.98 14.42
N GLU A 102 13.48 -1.87 13.50
CA GLU A 102 13.25 -1.72 12.07
C GLU A 102 12.46 -2.89 11.45
N ILE A 103 12.74 -4.13 11.90
CA ILE A 103 12.01 -5.34 11.43
C ILE A 103 10.55 -5.29 11.88
N PHE A 104 10.28 -4.93 13.15
CA PHE A 104 8.92 -4.83 13.66
C PHE A 104 8.16 -3.64 13.07
N GLU A 105 8.81 -2.50 12.83
CA GLU A 105 8.21 -1.37 12.12
C GLU A 105 7.77 -1.76 10.71
N ALA A 106 8.62 -2.46 9.98
CA ALA A 106 8.31 -2.95 8.64
C ALA A 106 7.08 -3.87 8.66
N ALA A 107 7.02 -4.81 9.62
CA ALA A 107 5.86 -5.67 9.79
C ALA A 107 4.60 -4.86 10.16
N MET A 108 4.71 -3.90 11.08
CA MET A 108 3.62 -3.03 11.51
C MET A 108 3.02 -2.25 10.34
N VAL A 109 3.86 -1.63 9.50
CA VAL A 109 3.40 -0.90 8.31
C VAL A 109 2.70 -1.82 7.32
N CYS A 110 3.24 -3.01 7.06
CA CYS A 110 2.59 -4.01 6.21
C CYS A 110 1.21 -4.44 6.73
N LEU A 111 1.04 -4.51 8.04
CA LEU A 111 -0.23 -4.91 8.67
C LEU A 111 -1.27 -3.78 8.62
N ILE A 112 -0.91 -2.56 9.00
CA ILE A 112 -1.87 -1.44 9.08
C ILE A 112 -2.23 -0.84 7.73
N CYS A 113 -1.37 -1.02 6.72
CA CYS A 113 -1.62 -0.47 5.40
C CYS A 113 -2.99 -0.91 4.84
N PRO A 114 -3.79 0.00 4.27
CA PRO A 114 -5.08 -0.34 3.72
C PRO A 114 -4.97 -1.17 2.44
N THR A 115 -6.11 -1.71 2.01
CA THR A 115 -6.20 -2.54 0.81
C THR A 115 -5.86 -1.75 -0.45
N ALA A 116 -5.16 -2.40 -1.39
CA ALA A 116 -4.82 -1.82 -2.68
C ALA A 116 -6.06 -1.52 -3.53
N THR A 117 -6.03 -0.39 -4.24
CA THR A 117 -7.09 0.00 -5.18
C THR A 117 -7.29 -1.00 -6.33
N ALA A 118 -6.22 -1.67 -6.73
CA ALA A 118 -6.25 -2.70 -7.78
C ALA A 118 -6.88 -4.04 -7.35
N ALA A 119 -7.06 -4.24 -6.05
CA ALA A 119 -7.55 -5.51 -5.49
C ALA A 119 -8.94 -5.90 -6.01
N ALA A 120 -9.84 -4.92 -6.20
CA ALA A 120 -11.19 -5.16 -6.72
C ALA A 120 -11.17 -5.82 -8.11
N GLY A 121 -10.27 -5.36 -8.99
CA GLY A 121 -10.11 -5.93 -10.33
C GLY A 121 -9.60 -7.38 -10.31
N ILE A 122 -8.65 -7.68 -9.42
CA ILE A 122 -8.11 -9.04 -9.26
C ILE A 122 -9.17 -9.95 -8.63
N THR A 123 -9.89 -9.46 -7.62
CA THR A 123 -10.98 -10.19 -6.97
C THR A 123 -12.05 -10.61 -7.97
N GLY A 124 -12.50 -9.69 -8.84
CA GLY A 124 -13.45 -10.01 -9.90
C GLY A 124 -12.93 -11.07 -10.86
N LYS A 125 -11.66 -10.97 -11.29
CA LYS A 125 -11.03 -11.99 -12.14
C LYS A 125 -10.92 -13.36 -11.45
N LEU A 126 -10.79 -13.41 -10.15
CA LEU A 126 -10.78 -14.65 -9.36
C LEU A 126 -12.19 -15.21 -9.10
N GLY A 127 -13.26 -14.46 -9.38
CA GLY A 127 -14.66 -14.86 -9.16
C GLY A 127 -15.19 -14.46 -7.79
N GLY A 128 -14.53 -13.52 -7.09
CA GLY A 128 -15.03 -12.90 -5.87
C GLY A 128 -15.83 -11.62 -6.13
N SER A 129 -16.39 -11.04 -5.08
CA SER A 129 -17.19 -9.81 -5.13
C SER A 129 -16.29 -8.57 -5.11
N ALA A 130 -16.16 -7.92 -6.27
CA ALA A 130 -15.41 -6.66 -6.37
C ALA A 130 -16.06 -5.53 -5.54
N SER A 131 -17.39 -5.49 -5.47
CA SER A 131 -18.15 -4.52 -4.69
C SER A 131 -17.89 -4.67 -3.19
N SER A 132 -17.99 -5.90 -2.66
CA SER A 132 -17.71 -6.19 -1.25
C SER A 132 -16.26 -5.84 -0.87
N LEU A 133 -15.29 -6.15 -1.76
CA LEU A 133 -13.89 -5.77 -1.56
C LEU A 133 -13.72 -4.25 -1.56
N THR A 134 -14.42 -3.53 -2.44
CA THR A 134 -14.35 -2.07 -2.48
C THR A 134 -14.89 -1.44 -1.19
N THR A 135 -15.97 -2.01 -0.64
CA THR A 135 -16.47 -1.62 0.70
C THR A 135 -15.38 -1.79 1.75
N TYR A 136 -14.70 -2.95 1.76
CA TYR A 136 -13.60 -3.17 2.70
C TYR A 136 -12.43 -2.21 2.47
N THR A 137 -12.11 -1.89 1.22
CA THR A 137 -11.06 -0.90 0.90
C THR A 137 -11.34 0.45 1.55
N LEU A 138 -12.59 0.93 1.47
CA LEU A 138 -12.97 2.16 2.13
C LEU A 138 -12.84 2.07 3.65
N LEU A 139 -13.34 0.99 4.25
CA LEU A 139 -13.27 0.77 5.69
C LEU A 139 -11.82 0.65 6.18
N SER A 140 -10.95 -0.04 5.45
CA SER A 140 -9.53 -0.15 5.79
C SER A 140 -8.78 1.18 5.62
N ASN A 141 -9.19 2.04 4.68
CA ASN A 141 -8.67 3.41 4.58
C ASN A 141 -9.04 4.25 5.81
N ILE A 142 -10.29 4.12 6.29
CA ILE A 142 -10.74 4.81 7.52
C ILE A 142 -9.92 4.33 8.72
N LEU A 143 -9.75 3.00 8.86
CA LEU A 143 -8.94 2.44 9.93
C LEU A 143 -7.50 2.97 9.90
N ALA A 144 -6.86 2.95 8.73
CA ALA A 144 -5.48 3.44 8.58
C ALA A 144 -5.37 4.95 8.82
N ALA A 145 -6.37 5.74 8.35
CA ALA A 145 -6.40 7.19 8.55
C ALA A 145 -6.47 7.60 10.03
N ILE A 146 -6.98 6.74 10.90
CA ILE A 146 -7.06 6.94 12.35
C ILE A 146 -5.86 6.30 13.05
N ALA A 147 -5.55 5.04 12.74
CA ALA A 147 -4.53 4.28 13.45
C ALA A 147 -3.11 4.80 13.20
N VAL A 148 -2.78 5.19 11.96
CA VAL A 148 -1.43 5.68 11.63
C VAL A 148 -1.06 6.94 12.43
N PRO A 149 -1.87 8.01 12.47
CA PRO A 149 -1.55 9.17 13.29
C PRO A 149 -1.46 8.89 14.79
N LEU A 150 -2.23 7.91 15.29
CA LEU A 150 -2.20 7.52 16.70
C LEU A 150 -0.96 6.71 17.07
N ILE A 151 -0.54 5.79 16.21
CA ILE A 151 0.48 4.78 16.52
C ILE A 151 1.89 5.28 16.18
N PHE A 152 2.09 5.86 14.99
CA PHE A 152 3.43 6.17 14.49
C PHE A 152 4.20 7.16 15.36
N PRO A 153 3.59 8.25 15.91
CA PRO A 153 4.30 9.15 16.82
C PRO A 153 4.71 8.50 18.15
N LEU A 154 4.06 7.40 18.54
CA LEU A 154 4.41 6.66 19.76
C LEU A 154 5.56 5.68 19.51
N VAL A 155 5.64 5.14 18.30
CA VAL A 155 6.69 4.19 17.88
C VAL A 155 7.98 4.93 17.53
N GLU A 156 7.89 6.05 16.83
CA GLU A 156 9.01 6.94 16.47
C GLU A 156 8.80 8.34 17.07
N PRO A 157 9.07 8.51 18.37
CA PRO A 157 8.93 9.80 19.02
C PRO A 157 10.08 10.73 18.62
N HIS A 158 9.72 11.90 18.12
CA HIS A 158 10.70 12.97 17.87
C HIS A 158 10.92 13.76 19.16
N THR A 159 12.18 13.91 19.58
CA THR A 159 12.56 14.57 20.84
C THR A 159 12.08 16.02 20.96
N ASP A 160 11.96 16.71 19.81
CA ASP A 160 11.62 18.14 19.75
C ASP A 160 10.13 18.43 19.55
N VAL A 161 9.28 17.39 19.44
CA VAL A 161 7.87 17.53 19.10
C VAL A 161 7.00 16.75 20.07
N THR A 162 6.03 17.42 20.70
CA THR A 162 5.07 16.72 21.57
C THR A 162 4.19 15.76 20.74
N PHE A 163 3.72 14.69 21.39
CA PHE A 163 2.80 13.72 20.78
C PHE A 163 1.63 14.38 20.06
N GLY A 164 0.98 15.38 20.69
CA GLY A 164 -0.18 16.06 20.11
C GLY A 164 0.15 16.78 18.80
N ILE A 165 1.32 17.42 18.69
CA ILE A 165 1.77 18.10 17.47
C ILE A 165 2.12 17.06 16.41
N ALA A 166 2.83 15.99 16.75
CA ALA A 166 3.15 14.91 15.81
C ALA A 166 1.88 14.22 15.31
N PHE A 167 0.95 13.89 16.20
CA PHE A 167 -0.37 13.34 15.85
C PHE A 167 -1.11 14.24 14.84
N LEU A 168 -1.26 15.54 15.12
CA LEU A 168 -1.95 16.46 14.24
C LEU A 168 -1.24 16.63 12.89
N LYS A 169 0.08 16.63 12.88
CA LYS A 169 0.90 16.74 11.67
C LYS A 169 0.71 15.52 10.76
N ILE A 170 0.67 14.31 11.32
CA ILE A 170 0.41 13.09 10.55
C ILE A 170 -1.06 13.03 10.13
N LEU A 171 -1.99 13.32 11.02
CA LEU A 171 -3.42 13.32 10.75
C LEU A 171 -3.78 14.26 9.60
N SER A 172 -3.24 15.49 9.62
CA SER A 172 -3.50 16.50 8.58
C SER A 172 -3.02 16.09 7.18
N LYS A 173 -2.11 15.14 7.08
CA LYS A 173 -1.62 14.61 5.80
C LYS A 173 -2.29 13.28 5.42
N VAL A 174 -2.36 12.33 6.34
CA VAL A 174 -2.83 10.97 6.07
C VAL A 174 -4.36 10.92 5.93
N PHE A 175 -5.07 11.61 6.78
CA PHE A 175 -6.55 11.61 6.76
C PHE A 175 -7.12 12.17 5.44
N PRO A 176 -6.72 13.36 4.96
CA PRO A 176 -7.16 13.85 3.66
C PRO A 176 -6.68 12.97 2.51
N LEU A 177 -5.45 12.46 2.56
CA LEU A 177 -4.91 11.60 1.52
C LEU A 177 -5.76 10.35 1.29
N LEU A 178 -6.26 9.72 2.35
CA LEU A 178 -7.00 8.47 2.27
C LEU A 178 -8.51 8.67 2.07
N LEU A 179 -9.11 9.71 2.65
CA LEU A 179 -10.56 9.87 2.69
C LEU A 179 -11.09 10.96 1.75
N ALA A 180 -10.35 12.06 1.54
CA ALA A 180 -10.84 13.12 0.65
C ALA A 180 -11.10 12.64 -0.79
N PRO A 181 -10.32 11.70 -1.39
CA PRO A 181 -10.63 11.18 -2.71
C PRO A 181 -12.03 10.55 -2.81
N PHE A 182 -12.49 9.89 -1.76
CA PHE A 182 -13.84 9.31 -1.71
C PHE A 182 -14.93 10.39 -1.69
N PHE A 183 -14.80 11.36 -0.79
CA PHE A 183 -15.78 12.46 -0.69
C PHE A 183 -15.80 13.32 -1.96
N ILE A 184 -14.65 13.58 -2.56
CA ILE A 184 -14.53 14.33 -3.82
C ILE A 184 -15.15 13.53 -4.98
N ALA A 185 -14.95 12.22 -5.03
CA ALA A 185 -15.59 11.37 -6.04
C ALA A 185 -17.13 11.42 -5.93
N LEU A 186 -17.68 11.40 -4.70
CA LEU A 186 -19.10 11.57 -4.45
C LEU A 186 -19.59 12.96 -4.87
N LEU A 187 -18.84 14.02 -4.49
CA LEU A 187 -19.15 15.40 -4.86
C LEU A 187 -19.23 15.53 -6.40
N PHE A 188 -18.24 15.01 -7.13
CA PHE A 188 -18.25 15.04 -8.58
C PHE A 188 -19.43 14.25 -9.16
N ARG A 189 -19.78 13.11 -8.57
CA ARG A 189 -20.90 12.29 -9.02
C ARG A 189 -22.24 13.04 -8.92
N TYR A 190 -22.49 13.72 -7.80
CA TYR A 190 -23.79 14.36 -7.55
C TYR A 190 -23.87 15.79 -8.07
N TYR A 191 -22.80 16.58 -7.98
CA TYR A 191 -22.82 18.00 -8.31
C TYR A 191 -22.15 18.35 -9.64
N ILE A 192 -21.16 17.54 -10.10
CA ILE A 192 -20.43 17.80 -11.35
C ILE A 192 -20.40 16.53 -12.23
N PRO A 193 -21.57 16.04 -12.68
CA PRO A 193 -21.65 14.74 -13.39
C PRO A 193 -20.86 14.69 -14.71
N ARG A 194 -20.62 15.84 -15.35
CA ARG A 194 -19.77 15.91 -16.56
C ARG A 194 -18.32 15.54 -16.24
N LEU A 195 -17.76 16.08 -15.14
CA LEU A 195 -16.41 15.78 -14.69
C LEU A 195 -16.31 14.33 -14.19
N HIS A 196 -17.31 13.84 -13.46
CA HIS A 196 -17.37 12.44 -13.02
C HIS A 196 -17.32 11.47 -14.22
N LYS A 197 -18.14 11.69 -15.26
CA LYS A 197 -18.13 10.87 -16.50
C LYS A 197 -16.79 10.94 -17.22
N PHE A 198 -16.13 12.10 -17.23
CA PHE A 198 -14.79 12.26 -17.78
C PHE A 198 -13.77 11.42 -17.01
N LEU A 199 -13.73 11.50 -15.67
CA LEU A 199 -12.84 10.71 -14.85
C LEU A 199 -13.09 9.20 -14.98
N LEU A 200 -14.35 8.77 -15.09
CA LEU A 200 -14.70 7.38 -15.35
C LEU A 200 -14.10 6.85 -16.66
N LYS A 201 -14.04 7.67 -17.71
CA LYS A 201 -13.42 7.29 -18.98
C LYS A 201 -11.92 6.97 -18.81
N TYR A 202 -11.25 7.68 -17.90
CA TYR A 202 -9.80 7.52 -17.65
C TYR A 202 -9.47 6.64 -16.43
N HIS A 203 -10.42 5.87 -15.93
CA HIS A 203 -10.20 5.02 -14.75
C HIS A 203 -9.06 4.01 -14.91
N THR A 204 -8.78 3.53 -16.13
CA THR A 204 -7.65 2.65 -16.41
C THR A 204 -6.29 3.33 -16.20
N SER A 205 -6.25 4.66 -16.24
CA SER A 205 -5.04 5.44 -15.96
C SER A 205 -4.57 5.29 -14.51
N ALA A 206 -5.46 4.92 -13.58
CA ALA A 206 -5.06 4.61 -12.21
C ALA A 206 -3.94 3.55 -12.13
N PHE A 207 -3.93 2.60 -13.07
CA PHE A 207 -2.87 1.60 -13.17
C PHE A 207 -1.51 2.21 -13.57
N TYR A 208 -1.51 3.16 -14.50
CA TYR A 208 -0.27 3.84 -14.91
C TYR A 208 0.23 4.80 -13.83
N LEU A 209 -0.68 5.52 -13.16
CA LEU A 209 -0.33 6.34 -12.00
C LEU A 209 0.30 5.50 -10.89
N TRP A 210 -0.24 4.30 -10.66
CA TRP A 210 0.33 3.34 -9.73
C TRP A 210 1.74 2.90 -10.15
N ALA A 211 1.98 2.62 -11.43
CA ALA A 211 3.30 2.22 -11.91
C ALA A 211 4.35 3.34 -11.73
N VAL A 212 3.97 4.59 -12.03
CA VAL A 212 4.84 5.75 -11.79
C VAL A 212 5.12 5.93 -10.30
N ALA A 213 4.09 5.87 -9.46
CA ALA A 213 4.27 5.99 -8.01
C ALA A 213 5.15 4.85 -7.46
N LEU A 214 4.97 3.62 -7.95
CA LEU A 214 5.81 2.48 -7.57
C LEU A 214 7.27 2.71 -7.97
N THR A 215 7.53 3.24 -9.16
CA THR A 215 8.90 3.60 -9.60
C THR A 215 9.54 4.57 -8.61
N ILE A 216 8.83 5.62 -8.22
CA ILE A 216 9.34 6.62 -7.26
C ILE A 216 9.64 5.98 -5.90
N VAL A 217 8.69 5.25 -5.32
CA VAL A 217 8.87 4.67 -3.98
C VAL A 217 9.92 3.56 -3.96
N MET A 218 10.09 2.82 -5.06
CA MET A 218 11.18 1.84 -5.18
C MET A 218 12.55 2.51 -5.23
N GLY A 219 12.67 3.67 -5.88
CA GLY A 219 13.88 4.49 -5.80
C GLY A 219 14.18 4.96 -4.37
N GLN A 220 13.16 5.37 -3.62
CA GLN A 220 13.30 5.73 -2.20
C GLN A 220 13.72 4.54 -1.33
N THR A 221 13.12 3.37 -1.52
CA THR A 221 13.50 2.13 -0.81
C THR A 221 14.93 1.72 -1.13
N THR A 222 15.35 1.82 -2.42
CA THR A 222 16.73 1.55 -2.82
C THR A 222 17.71 2.53 -2.15
N ARG A 223 17.34 3.81 -2.06
CA ARG A 223 18.12 4.81 -1.32
C ARG A 223 18.27 4.43 0.15
N SER A 224 17.19 3.98 0.78
CA SER A 224 17.21 3.57 2.19
C SER A 224 18.13 2.36 2.40
N LEU A 225 18.09 1.37 1.50
CA LEU A 225 18.98 0.20 1.53
C LEU A 225 20.45 0.60 1.34
N VAL A 226 20.76 1.33 0.29
CA VAL A 226 22.16 1.66 -0.06
C VAL A 226 22.82 2.57 0.99
N ASN A 227 22.04 3.45 1.64
CA ASN A 227 22.54 4.33 2.68
C ASN A 227 22.35 3.76 4.10
N SER A 228 21.87 2.53 4.21
CA SER A 228 21.74 1.84 5.50
C SER A 228 23.13 1.52 6.06
N THR A 229 23.26 1.64 7.37
CA THR A 229 24.40 1.15 8.15
C THR A 229 24.10 -0.18 8.82
N ALA A 230 22.89 -0.73 8.60
CA ALA A 230 22.47 -2.00 9.14
C ALA A 230 23.22 -3.18 8.49
N ASP A 231 23.33 -4.27 9.21
CA ASP A 231 23.87 -5.52 8.66
C ASP A 231 22.93 -6.05 7.56
N VAL A 232 23.50 -6.64 6.52
CA VAL A 232 22.75 -7.32 5.43
C VAL A 232 21.75 -8.34 5.99
N THR A 233 22.08 -8.99 7.10
CA THR A 233 21.17 -9.92 7.78
C THR A 233 19.90 -9.22 8.24
N VAL A 234 19.98 -8.00 8.76
CA VAL A 234 18.82 -7.20 9.19
C VAL A 234 17.97 -6.81 8.00
N GLU A 235 18.58 -6.36 6.90
CA GLU A 235 17.88 -6.02 5.66
C GLU A 235 17.13 -7.24 5.09
N MET A 236 17.74 -8.41 5.14
CA MET A 236 17.09 -9.67 4.74
C MET A 236 15.93 -10.05 5.66
N LEU A 237 16.07 -9.83 6.98
CA LEU A 237 15.00 -10.08 7.95
C LEU A 237 13.82 -9.12 7.75
N ILE A 238 14.08 -7.85 7.43
CA ILE A 238 13.03 -6.88 7.09
C ILE A 238 12.27 -7.33 5.83
N ALA A 239 12.99 -7.74 4.80
CA ALA A 239 12.37 -8.28 3.58
C ALA A 239 11.56 -9.55 3.86
N PHE A 240 12.07 -10.44 4.73
CA PHE A 240 11.38 -11.65 5.16
C PHE A 240 10.14 -11.34 6.01
N ALA A 241 10.16 -10.31 6.85
CA ALA A 241 8.97 -9.84 7.56
C ALA A 241 7.85 -9.43 6.59
N GLY A 242 8.20 -8.81 5.44
CA GLY A 242 7.25 -8.54 4.35
C GLY A 242 6.62 -9.80 3.76
N LEU A 243 7.39 -10.88 3.56
CA LEU A 243 6.87 -12.18 3.12
C LEU A 243 5.92 -12.79 4.16
N VAL A 244 6.37 -12.87 5.41
CA VAL A 244 5.59 -13.49 6.50
C VAL A 244 4.27 -12.78 6.68
N THR A 245 4.28 -11.45 6.79
CA THR A 245 3.06 -10.64 6.94
C THR A 245 2.13 -10.79 5.74
N CYS A 246 2.66 -10.86 4.51
CA CYS A 246 1.88 -11.11 3.30
C CYS A 246 1.17 -12.47 3.37
N CYS A 247 1.88 -13.54 3.65
CA CYS A 247 1.33 -14.90 3.74
C CYS A 247 0.27 -15.00 4.84
N LEU A 248 0.53 -14.44 6.03
CA LEU A 248 -0.41 -14.44 7.15
C LEU A 248 -1.69 -13.70 6.80
N GLN A 249 -1.62 -12.53 6.19
CA GLN A 249 -2.80 -11.76 5.82
C GLN A 249 -3.64 -12.46 4.76
N PHE A 250 -3.05 -13.05 3.72
CA PHE A 250 -3.80 -13.88 2.77
C PHE A 250 -4.40 -15.11 3.44
N TYR A 251 -3.70 -15.75 4.36
CA TYR A 251 -4.17 -16.92 5.08
C TYR A 251 -5.39 -16.57 5.96
N PHE A 252 -5.27 -15.57 6.84
CA PHE A 252 -6.35 -15.18 7.74
C PHE A 252 -7.55 -14.63 6.98
N GLY A 253 -7.32 -13.81 5.93
CA GLY A 253 -8.38 -13.33 5.08
C GLY A 253 -9.18 -14.47 4.44
N LYS A 254 -8.50 -15.48 3.88
CA LYS A 254 -9.14 -16.65 3.30
C LYS A 254 -9.84 -17.51 4.36
N ARG A 255 -9.23 -17.68 5.53
CA ARG A 255 -9.80 -18.49 6.62
C ARG A 255 -11.12 -17.90 7.12
N ILE A 256 -11.14 -16.59 7.38
CA ILE A 256 -12.37 -15.89 7.79
C ILE A 256 -13.39 -15.89 6.66
N GLY A 257 -12.98 -15.52 5.44
CA GLY A 257 -13.90 -15.49 4.31
C GLY A 257 -14.55 -16.84 4.00
N SER A 258 -13.85 -17.96 4.30
CA SER A 258 -14.43 -19.30 4.14
C SER A 258 -15.64 -19.53 5.05
N ALA A 259 -15.66 -18.96 6.25
CA ALA A 259 -16.79 -19.07 7.18
C ALA A 259 -18.05 -18.29 6.70
N TYR A 260 -17.86 -17.36 5.77
CA TYR A 260 -18.91 -16.50 5.23
C TYR A 260 -19.16 -16.71 3.73
N ASN A 261 -18.68 -17.81 3.14
CA ASN A 261 -18.77 -18.13 1.71
C ASN A 261 -18.18 -17.05 0.79
N ASP A 262 -17.21 -16.28 1.27
CA ASP A 262 -16.59 -15.18 0.53
C ASP A 262 -15.04 -15.23 0.62
N ARG A 263 -14.50 -16.46 0.52
CA ARG A 263 -13.07 -16.75 0.69
C ARG A 263 -12.16 -15.94 -0.20
N ILE A 264 -12.59 -15.71 -1.44
CA ILE A 264 -11.77 -14.98 -2.43
C ILE A 264 -11.71 -13.50 -2.05
N SER A 265 -12.88 -12.88 -1.85
CA SER A 265 -12.93 -11.44 -1.57
C SER A 265 -12.23 -11.11 -0.26
N ALA A 266 -12.49 -11.87 0.81
CA ALA A 266 -11.86 -11.63 2.11
C ALA A 266 -10.33 -11.88 2.08
N GLY A 267 -9.88 -12.92 1.35
CA GLY A 267 -8.45 -13.18 1.15
C GLY A 267 -7.74 -12.05 0.42
N GLN A 268 -8.36 -11.50 -0.62
CA GLN A 268 -7.84 -10.35 -1.36
C GLN A 268 -7.94 -9.05 -0.55
N ALA A 269 -9.02 -8.88 0.23
CA ALA A 269 -9.25 -7.70 1.05
C ALA A 269 -8.14 -7.49 2.09
N LEU A 270 -7.78 -8.53 2.84
CA LEU A 270 -6.74 -8.43 3.85
C LEU A 270 -5.33 -8.56 3.25
N GLY A 271 -5.14 -9.47 2.29
CA GLY A 271 -3.81 -9.82 1.76
C GLY A 271 -3.25 -8.86 0.71
N GLN A 272 -4.09 -8.11 0.00
CA GLN A 272 -3.62 -7.22 -1.04
C GLN A 272 -3.53 -5.77 -0.56
N LYS A 273 -2.33 -5.31 -0.24
CA LYS A 273 -2.07 -4.01 0.38
C LYS A 273 -1.66 -2.93 -0.62
N ASN A 274 -1.99 -1.68 -0.30
CA ASN A 274 -1.49 -0.50 -1.02
C ASN A 274 -0.03 -0.23 -0.64
N THR A 275 0.86 -1.00 -1.22
CA THR A 275 2.28 -1.00 -0.89
C THR A 275 2.99 0.31 -1.24
N VAL A 276 2.53 1.06 -2.24
CA VAL A 276 3.06 2.41 -2.54
C VAL A 276 2.81 3.34 -1.36
N LEU A 277 1.60 3.32 -0.81
CA LEU A 277 1.25 4.07 0.40
C LEU A 277 2.08 3.58 1.61
N ALA A 278 2.25 2.27 1.76
CA ALA A 278 3.01 1.68 2.86
C ALA A 278 4.48 2.14 2.83
N ILE A 279 5.13 2.08 1.67
CA ILE A 279 6.51 2.55 1.49
C ILE A 279 6.60 4.05 1.79
N TRP A 280 5.66 4.85 1.25
CA TRP A 280 5.63 6.29 1.52
C TRP A 280 5.47 6.60 3.01
N MET A 281 4.59 5.89 3.71
CA MET A 281 4.41 6.07 5.16
C MET A 281 5.66 5.70 5.95
N ALA A 282 6.30 4.57 5.61
CA ALA A 282 7.53 4.12 6.26
C ALA A 282 8.66 5.16 6.09
N VAL A 283 8.93 5.58 4.85
CA VAL A 283 9.98 6.59 4.56
C VAL A 283 9.70 7.95 5.20
N THR A 284 8.41 8.30 5.38
CA THR A 284 8.03 9.65 5.83
C THR A 284 7.92 9.76 7.35
N TYR A 285 7.52 8.68 8.04
CA TYR A 285 7.11 8.76 9.44
C TYR A 285 7.81 7.76 10.37
N LEU A 286 8.56 6.80 9.84
CA LEU A 286 9.30 5.79 10.58
C LEU A 286 10.76 5.75 10.13
N ASN A 287 11.53 4.75 10.58
CA ASN A 287 12.85 4.53 10.01
C ASN A 287 12.73 4.20 8.52
N PRO A 288 13.41 4.94 7.61
CA PRO A 288 13.33 4.71 6.17
C PRO A 288 13.68 3.28 5.74
N LEU A 289 14.53 2.56 6.49
CA LEU A 289 14.89 1.18 6.19
C LEU A 289 13.69 0.23 6.33
N SER A 290 12.74 0.52 7.22
CA SER A 290 11.52 -0.27 7.38
C SER A 290 10.68 -0.33 6.08
N SER A 291 10.90 0.60 5.12
CA SER A 291 10.27 0.60 3.80
C SER A 291 10.60 -0.64 2.94
N VAL A 292 11.69 -1.34 3.25
CA VAL A 292 12.08 -2.60 2.59
C VAL A 292 11.04 -3.70 2.80
N GLY A 293 10.38 -3.73 3.96
CA GLY A 293 9.29 -4.67 4.24
C GLY A 293 8.13 -4.56 3.25
N PRO A 294 7.43 -3.42 3.15
CA PRO A 294 6.39 -3.23 2.13
C PRO A 294 6.94 -3.27 0.70
N GLY A 295 8.20 -2.91 0.43
CA GLY A 295 8.89 -3.11 -0.85
C GLY A 295 8.96 -4.59 -1.24
N SER A 296 9.34 -5.46 -0.32
CA SER A 296 9.31 -6.91 -0.49
C SER A 296 7.88 -7.46 -0.62
N TYR A 297 6.94 -6.94 0.18
CA TYR A 297 5.52 -7.31 0.13
C TYR A 297 4.91 -7.13 -1.27
N VAL A 298 5.30 -6.07 -2.01
CA VAL A 298 4.87 -5.87 -3.42
C VAL A 298 5.13 -7.12 -4.25
N VAL A 299 6.32 -7.69 -4.13
CA VAL A 299 6.72 -8.88 -4.90
C VAL A 299 5.84 -10.07 -4.52
N TRP A 300 5.73 -10.33 -3.23
CA TRP A 300 5.02 -11.51 -2.70
C TRP A 300 3.52 -11.49 -2.96
N GLN A 301 2.84 -10.35 -2.76
CA GLN A 301 1.41 -10.27 -3.09
C GLN A 301 1.14 -10.50 -4.58
N ASN A 302 2.05 -10.07 -5.46
CA ASN A 302 1.89 -10.28 -6.90
C ASN A 302 2.20 -11.73 -7.32
N ILE A 303 3.16 -12.39 -6.68
CA ILE A 303 3.41 -13.83 -6.86
C ILE A 303 2.18 -14.63 -6.43
N ILE A 304 1.62 -14.36 -5.25
CA ILE A 304 0.42 -15.03 -4.74
C ILE A 304 -0.77 -14.80 -5.69
N ASN A 305 -0.98 -13.58 -6.19
CA ASN A 305 -2.06 -13.26 -7.12
C ASN A 305 -1.88 -13.97 -8.46
N SER A 306 -0.65 -13.98 -9.00
CA SER A 306 -0.32 -14.67 -10.25
C SER A 306 -0.58 -16.17 -10.13
N TYR A 307 -0.18 -16.78 -9.03
CA TYR A 307 -0.45 -18.20 -8.74
C TYR A 307 -1.96 -18.48 -8.65
N GLN A 308 -2.73 -17.65 -7.96
CA GLN A 308 -4.18 -17.83 -7.83
C GLN A 308 -4.88 -17.72 -9.20
N LEU A 309 -4.51 -16.75 -10.02
CA LEU A 309 -5.05 -16.56 -11.37
C LEU A 309 -4.68 -17.73 -12.30
N TRP A 310 -3.45 -18.22 -12.20
CA TRP A 310 -3.00 -19.41 -12.95
C TRP A 310 -3.78 -20.65 -12.54
N LYS A 311 -3.94 -20.89 -11.22
CA LYS A 311 -4.70 -22.04 -10.69
C LYS A 311 -6.15 -22.01 -11.15
N LYS A 312 -6.79 -20.84 -11.14
CA LYS A 312 -8.17 -20.68 -11.62
C LYS A 312 -8.27 -21.06 -13.11
N ARG A 313 -7.43 -20.49 -13.96
CA ARG A 313 -7.41 -20.80 -15.41
C ARG A 313 -7.20 -22.29 -15.69
N LYS A 314 -6.28 -22.93 -14.94
CA LYS A 314 -6.04 -24.37 -15.09
C LYS A 314 -7.26 -25.21 -14.72
N ASN A 315 -8.05 -24.79 -13.73
CA ASN A 315 -9.28 -25.50 -13.36
C ASN A 315 -10.40 -25.28 -14.39
N GLU A 316 -10.51 -24.08 -14.98
CA GLU A 316 -11.48 -23.77 -16.02
C GLU A 316 -11.23 -24.54 -17.34
N ILE A 317 -9.99 -24.92 -17.61
CA ILE A 317 -9.62 -25.75 -18.81
C ILE A 317 -9.93 -27.24 -18.55
N LYS A 318 -10.00 -27.67 -17.30
CA LYS A 318 -10.25 -29.08 -16.92
C LYS A 318 -11.74 -29.44 -16.81
N ASN A 319 -12.58 -28.42 -16.64
CA ASN A 319 -14.05 -28.56 -16.61
C ASN A 319 -14.65 -28.19 -17.98
#